data_bceb401e881bf0537ce0af6aad353dcb
#
_entry.id   bceb401e881bf0537ce0af6aad353dcb
#
_cell.length_a   1.000
_cell.length_b   1.000
_cell.length_c   1.000
_cell.angle_alpha   90.00
_cell.angle_beta   90.00
_cell.angle_gamma   90.00
#
_symmetry.space_group_name_H-M   'P 1'
#
loop_
_entity.id
_entity.type
_entity.pdbx_description
1 polymer ?
#
loop_
_entity_poly.entity_id
_entity_poly.type
_entity_poly.pdbx_seq_one_letter_code
_entity_poly.pdbx_strand_id
1 'polypeptide(L)'
;MLIKENHSILIPVDFSKQSLVSIQQTYNLAKYTKSKLILMHAHPDSDNDHKKDLEDLAAKTSQESGLSVISLNVKGDVYEQTDIKAKEMDCSLIVVGLDTQVRFRSFFGGSNVSKFLKNAPCPVITMRSVDNRNICKNIVMPIDLTPETREKVPIVVQMAQYYGADIRIISVFNPNDEKYENELLPYLNQIKKYIKDKGVNCTNKSIASTNVAETIIEYANKNDGDLIIQMNKRDLSVGEMFGGAMSLKIVEISNIPVLTINPMIRQSISSSIH
;
A
#
# COMPACT_ATOMS: atom_id res chain seq x y z
N MET A 1 -7.55 11.56 -1.54
CA MET A 1 -6.65 11.48 -0.37
C MET A 1 -5.24 11.56 -0.89
N LEU A 2 -4.31 12.22 -0.21
CA LEU A 2 -2.88 12.27 -0.53
C LEU A 2 -2.09 11.83 0.70
N ILE A 3 -0.85 11.37 0.50
CA ILE A 3 0.08 11.18 1.61
C ILE A 3 0.47 12.57 2.11
N LYS A 4 0.14 12.86 3.36
CA LYS A 4 0.37 14.18 3.95
C LYS A 4 1.86 14.36 4.27
N GLU A 5 2.42 15.52 3.96
CA GLU A 5 3.77 15.90 4.38
C GLU A 5 3.81 16.31 5.85
N ASN A 6 4.98 16.21 6.47
CA ASN A 6 5.22 16.52 7.88
C ASN A 6 4.37 15.70 8.88
N HIS A 7 3.86 14.54 8.47
CA HIS A 7 3.14 13.60 9.31
C HIS A 7 4.05 12.43 9.72
N SER A 8 3.45 11.43 10.39
CA SER A 8 4.18 10.24 10.82
C SER A 8 3.97 9.08 9.83
N ILE A 9 5.00 8.24 9.70
CA ILE A 9 4.92 6.92 9.08
C ILE A 9 5.08 5.88 10.17
N LEU A 10 4.09 5.01 10.35
CA LEU A 10 4.10 3.94 11.34
C LEU A 10 4.64 2.65 10.72
N ILE A 11 5.57 2.01 11.40
CA ILE A 11 6.21 0.76 10.97
C ILE A 11 6.14 -0.24 12.12
N PRO A 12 5.23 -1.23 12.06
CA PRO A 12 5.24 -2.35 12.99
C PRO A 12 6.51 -3.18 12.83
N VAL A 13 7.15 -3.52 13.96
CA VAL A 13 8.42 -4.23 14.03
C VAL A 13 8.26 -5.50 14.84
N ASP A 14 8.62 -6.64 14.24
CA ASP A 14 8.70 -7.94 14.90
C ASP A 14 10.14 -8.49 14.92
N PHE A 15 11.10 -7.65 14.57
CA PHE A 15 12.53 -7.95 14.42
C PHE A 15 12.84 -9.02 13.36
N SER A 16 11.87 -9.41 12.53
CA SER A 16 12.11 -10.22 11.33
C SER A 16 12.93 -9.44 10.30
N LYS A 17 13.59 -10.18 9.41
CA LYS A 17 14.35 -9.57 8.31
C LYS A 17 13.47 -8.65 7.44
N GLN A 18 12.22 -9.03 7.23
CA GLN A 18 11.25 -8.25 6.45
C GLN A 18 10.90 -6.92 7.13
N SER A 19 10.64 -6.93 8.45
CA SER A 19 10.36 -5.69 9.18
C SER A 19 11.58 -4.75 9.20
N LEU A 20 12.79 -5.28 9.32
CA LEU A 20 14.02 -4.47 9.27
C LEU A 20 14.26 -3.86 7.87
N VAL A 21 14.04 -4.63 6.80
CA VAL A 21 14.13 -4.13 5.42
C VAL A 21 13.04 -3.07 5.15
N SER A 22 11.83 -3.24 5.68
CA SER A 22 10.76 -2.26 5.51
C SER A 22 11.09 -0.90 6.12
N ILE A 23 11.83 -0.87 7.23
CA ILE A 23 12.34 0.36 7.82
C ILE A 23 13.28 1.08 6.84
N GLN A 24 14.28 0.36 6.32
CA GLN A 24 15.28 0.95 5.41
C GLN A 24 14.65 1.46 4.10
N GLN A 25 13.71 0.71 3.53
CA GLN A 25 13.01 1.10 2.31
C GLN A 25 12.10 2.33 2.51
N THR A 26 11.73 2.64 3.74
CA THR A 26 10.91 3.81 4.07
C THR A 26 11.72 5.11 4.12
N TYR A 27 13.06 5.07 4.24
CA TYR A 27 13.90 6.27 4.43
C TYR A 27 13.70 7.34 3.36
N ASN A 28 13.74 6.96 2.09
CA ASN A 28 13.58 7.92 0.99
C ASN A 28 12.19 8.55 0.99
N LEU A 29 11.16 7.75 1.17
CA LEU A 29 9.78 8.26 1.23
C LEU A 29 9.61 9.21 2.40
N ALA A 30 10.14 8.87 3.59
CA ALA A 30 10.09 9.74 4.75
C ALA A 30 10.83 11.07 4.55
N LYS A 31 11.96 11.05 3.84
CA LYS A 31 12.69 12.27 3.45
C LYS A 31 11.88 13.15 2.50
N TYR A 32 11.29 12.57 1.47
CA TYR A 32 10.45 13.30 0.51
C TYR A 32 9.22 13.92 1.17
N THR A 33 8.58 13.17 2.07
CA THR A 33 7.38 13.64 2.78
C THR A 33 7.70 14.44 4.06
N LYS A 34 8.98 14.61 4.40
CA LYS A 34 9.43 15.24 5.67
C LYS A 34 8.78 14.60 6.89
N SER A 35 8.53 13.31 6.82
CA SER A 35 7.85 12.54 7.85
C SER A 35 8.83 12.03 8.90
N LYS A 36 8.36 11.93 10.15
CA LYS A 36 9.04 11.17 11.19
C LYS A 36 8.64 9.70 11.10
N LEU A 37 9.51 8.80 11.58
CA LEU A 37 9.22 7.38 11.67
C LEU A 37 8.77 7.02 13.08
N ILE A 38 7.79 6.13 13.18
CA ILE A 38 7.38 5.50 14.42
C ILE A 38 7.60 4.00 14.25
N LEU A 39 8.60 3.47 14.98
CA LEU A 39 8.84 2.03 15.06
C LEU A 39 8.01 1.48 16.22
N MET A 40 7.04 0.63 15.92
CA MET A 40 6.13 0.08 16.91
C MET A 40 6.33 -1.41 17.09
N HIS A 41 6.59 -1.87 18.30
CA HIS A 41 6.55 -3.29 18.67
C HIS A 41 5.31 -3.56 19.50
N ALA A 42 4.49 -4.51 19.05
CA ALA A 42 3.33 -4.99 19.80
C ALA A 42 3.63 -6.37 20.38
N HIS A 43 3.39 -6.55 21.67
CA HIS A 43 3.64 -7.79 22.38
C HIS A 43 2.42 -8.24 23.19
N PRO A 44 2.19 -9.58 23.34
CA PRO A 44 1.19 -10.10 24.26
C PRO A 44 1.64 -9.85 25.71
N ASP A 45 0.82 -10.22 26.69
CA ASP A 45 1.06 -10.10 28.13
C ASP A 45 2.27 -10.88 28.69
N SER A 46 3.32 -11.12 27.91
CA SER A 46 4.51 -11.85 28.33
C SER A 46 5.65 -10.91 28.72
N ASP A 47 6.55 -11.38 29.60
CA ASP A 47 7.70 -10.63 30.11
C ASP A 47 8.75 -10.23 29.05
N ASN A 48 8.58 -10.68 27.80
CA ASN A 48 9.50 -10.41 26.69
C ASN A 48 8.99 -9.23 25.86
N ASP A 49 9.15 -8.03 26.32
CA ASP A 49 8.61 -6.81 25.72
C ASP A 49 9.52 -6.16 24.66
N HIS A 50 10.73 -6.67 24.45
CA HIS A 50 11.73 -6.14 23.50
C HIS A 50 11.90 -4.61 23.52
N LYS A 51 11.55 -3.95 24.60
CA LYS A 51 11.57 -2.49 24.71
C LYS A 51 12.95 -1.91 24.41
N LYS A 52 13.99 -2.47 25.04
CA LYS A 52 15.36 -2.01 24.84
C LYS A 52 15.84 -2.24 23.41
N ASP A 53 15.54 -3.40 22.82
CA ASP A 53 15.90 -3.72 21.44
C ASP A 53 15.26 -2.74 20.47
N LEU A 54 14.01 -2.33 20.72
CA LEU A 54 13.29 -1.36 19.91
C LEU A 54 13.87 0.06 20.05
N GLU A 55 14.26 0.47 21.28
CA GLU A 55 14.93 1.75 21.53
C GLU A 55 16.28 1.83 20.81
N ASP A 56 17.08 0.76 20.89
CA ASP A 56 18.38 0.65 20.21
C ASP A 56 18.20 0.68 18.68
N LEU A 57 17.19 -0.02 18.17
CA LEU A 57 16.84 -0.01 16.73
C LEU A 57 16.42 1.40 16.27
N ALA A 58 15.62 2.11 17.07
CA ALA A 58 15.17 3.46 16.75
C ALA A 58 16.37 4.45 16.73
N ALA A 59 17.26 4.36 17.70
CA ALA A 59 18.48 5.16 17.76
C ALA A 59 19.38 4.92 16.54
N LYS A 60 19.62 3.64 16.20
CA LYS A 60 20.37 3.25 15.01
C LYS A 60 19.73 3.76 13.72
N THR A 61 18.40 3.57 13.58
CA THR A 61 17.63 4.06 12.44
C THR A 61 17.74 5.57 12.26
N SER A 62 17.66 6.32 13.37
CA SER A 62 17.81 7.78 13.36
C SER A 62 19.21 8.20 12.89
N GLN A 63 20.26 7.53 13.41
CA GLN A 63 21.64 7.80 13.03
C GLN A 63 21.91 7.51 11.54
N GLU A 64 21.43 6.37 11.03
CA GLU A 64 21.65 5.94 9.63
C GLU A 64 20.86 6.78 8.64
N SER A 65 19.62 7.15 8.97
CA SER A 65 18.72 7.85 8.03
C SER A 65 18.78 9.37 8.13
N GLY A 66 19.19 9.90 9.28
CA GLY A 66 19.09 11.33 9.62
C GLY A 66 17.65 11.79 9.88
N LEU A 67 16.70 10.85 10.06
CA LEU A 67 15.29 11.13 10.33
C LEU A 67 14.99 11.18 11.82
N SER A 68 13.92 11.87 12.21
CA SER A 68 13.36 11.75 13.55
C SER A 68 12.65 10.40 13.68
N VAL A 69 13.05 9.59 14.65
CA VAL A 69 12.52 8.24 14.89
C VAL A 69 12.03 8.12 16.32
N ILE A 70 10.84 7.57 16.50
CA ILE A 70 10.23 7.32 17.82
C ILE A 70 10.05 5.80 17.97
N SER A 71 10.40 5.24 19.11
CA SER A 71 10.07 3.88 19.51
C SER A 71 8.76 3.84 20.29
N LEU A 72 7.89 2.89 19.95
CA LEU A 72 6.60 2.72 20.61
C LEU A 72 6.39 1.24 20.96
N ASN A 73 6.54 0.88 22.22
CA ASN A 73 6.29 -0.46 22.71
C ASN A 73 4.87 -0.53 23.29
N VAL A 74 4.03 -1.43 22.77
CA VAL A 74 2.61 -1.52 23.11
C VAL A 74 2.19 -2.95 23.39
N LYS A 75 1.23 -3.11 24.31
CA LYS A 75 0.63 -4.38 24.65
C LYS A 75 -0.59 -4.64 23.75
N GLY A 76 -0.70 -5.85 23.21
CA GLY A 76 -1.86 -6.30 22.46
C GLY A 76 -1.54 -6.91 21.10
N ASP A 77 -2.59 -7.11 20.29
CA ASP A 77 -2.47 -7.60 18.94
C ASP A 77 -1.84 -6.54 18.00
N VAL A 78 -0.90 -6.96 17.17
CA VAL A 78 -0.14 -6.04 16.31
C VAL A 78 -1.02 -5.26 15.33
N TYR A 79 -2.06 -5.87 14.79
CA TYR A 79 -2.94 -5.20 13.82
C TYR A 79 -3.85 -4.20 14.49
N GLU A 80 -4.47 -4.62 15.59
CA GLU A 80 -5.35 -3.76 16.36
C GLU A 80 -4.58 -2.54 16.88
N GLN A 81 -3.38 -2.76 17.44
CA GLN A 81 -2.53 -1.67 17.93
C GLN A 81 -2.02 -0.78 16.79
N THR A 82 -1.71 -1.35 15.63
CA THR A 82 -1.31 -0.55 14.46
C THR A 82 -2.43 0.40 14.03
N ASP A 83 -3.66 -0.08 13.91
CA ASP A 83 -4.81 0.74 13.52
C ASP A 83 -5.09 1.85 14.56
N ILE A 84 -5.07 1.49 15.84
CA ILE A 84 -5.28 2.43 16.96
C ILE A 84 -4.20 3.51 16.94
N LYS A 85 -2.92 3.13 16.93
CA LYS A 85 -1.80 4.08 17.04
C LYS A 85 -1.63 4.91 15.78
N ALA A 86 -1.89 4.35 14.59
CA ALA A 86 -1.89 5.12 13.36
C ALA A 86 -2.95 6.23 13.37
N LYS A 87 -4.12 5.97 13.95
CA LYS A 87 -5.18 6.97 14.11
C LYS A 87 -4.84 8.00 15.18
N GLU A 88 -4.41 7.55 16.38
CA GLU A 88 -4.06 8.44 17.50
C GLU A 88 -2.93 9.41 17.15
N MET A 89 -1.96 8.97 16.36
CA MET A 89 -0.76 9.74 15.99
C MET A 89 -0.89 10.43 14.63
N ASP A 90 -2.08 10.46 14.03
CA ASP A 90 -2.38 11.02 12.71
C ASP A 90 -1.35 10.61 11.65
N CYS A 91 -1.08 9.30 11.56
CA CYS A 91 -0.13 8.78 10.60
C CYS A 91 -0.67 8.93 9.17
N SER A 92 0.18 9.35 8.24
CA SER A 92 -0.17 9.46 6.83
C SER A 92 0.04 8.18 6.05
N LEU A 93 0.80 7.25 6.62
CA LEU A 93 1.17 5.98 5.98
C LEU A 93 1.52 4.93 7.04
N ILE A 94 1.21 3.69 6.75
CA ILE A 94 1.71 2.51 7.47
C ILE A 94 2.59 1.72 6.52
N VAL A 95 3.75 1.22 6.99
CA VAL A 95 4.63 0.34 6.20
C VAL A 95 4.86 -0.95 6.96
N VAL A 96 4.49 -2.09 6.37
CA VAL A 96 4.52 -3.40 7.03
C VAL A 96 5.40 -4.38 6.27
N GLY A 97 6.41 -4.92 6.92
CA GLY A 97 7.15 -6.09 6.45
C GLY A 97 6.35 -7.36 6.74
N LEU A 98 6.05 -8.14 5.71
CA LEU A 98 5.29 -9.39 5.83
C LEU A 98 6.26 -10.58 5.71
N ASP A 99 6.51 -11.32 6.79
CA ASP A 99 7.29 -12.55 6.73
C ASP A 99 6.52 -13.65 5.99
N THR A 100 7.21 -14.34 5.08
CA THR A 100 6.67 -15.46 4.31
C THR A 100 6.83 -16.80 5.01
N GLN A 101 7.68 -16.89 6.03
CA GLN A 101 8.04 -18.14 6.69
C GLN A 101 7.59 -18.17 8.16
N VAL A 102 6.46 -18.81 8.40
CA VAL A 102 6.09 -19.49 9.67
C VAL A 102 5.51 -18.64 10.81
N ARG A 103 6.02 -17.46 11.19
CA ARG A 103 5.49 -16.75 12.36
C ARG A 103 4.28 -15.87 12.06
N PHE A 104 4.21 -15.31 10.88
CA PHE A 104 3.03 -14.56 10.45
C PHE A 104 1.85 -15.45 10.01
N ARG A 105 2.05 -16.74 9.74
CA ARG A 105 0.92 -17.65 9.52
C ARG A 105 0.07 -17.87 10.78
N SER A 106 0.65 -17.76 11.95
CA SER A 106 -0.10 -17.85 13.22
C SER A 106 -0.71 -16.50 13.64
N PHE A 107 -0.08 -15.39 13.27
CA PHE A 107 -0.61 -14.04 13.49
C PHE A 107 -1.42 -13.51 12.29
N PHE A 108 -1.08 -13.93 11.06
CA PHE A 108 -1.67 -13.49 9.80
C PHE A 108 -2.37 -14.66 9.07
N GLY A 109 -3.24 -15.38 9.71
CA GLY A 109 -4.26 -16.11 8.93
C GLY A 109 -4.88 -15.11 7.94
N GLY A 110 -5.06 -15.47 6.67
CA GLY A 110 -5.48 -14.52 5.61
C GLY A 110 -6.68 -13.63 5.97
N SER A 111 -7.49 -14.00 6.93
CA SER A 111 -8.57 -13.20 7.52
C SER A 111 -8.07 -11.95 8.27
N ASN A 112 -6.92 -11.98 8.94
CA ASN A 112 -6.42 -10.87 9.75
C ASN A 112 -5.77 -9.79 8.91
N VAL A 113 -4.98 -10.15 7.87
CA VAL A 113 -4.42 -9.18 6.90
C VAL A 113 -5.54 -8.45 6.17
N SER A 114 -6.57 -9.19 5.72
CA SER A 114 -7.73 -8.60 5.06
C SER A 114 -8.44 -7.60 5.97
N LYS A 115 -8.69 -7.97 7.23
CA LYS A 115 -9.34 -7.10 8.23
C LYS A 115 -8.49 -5.86 8.51
N PHE A 116 -7.19 -6.03 8.70
CA PHE A 116 -6.24 -4.94 8.89
C PHE A 116 -6.25 -3.96 7.71
N LEU A 117 -6.05 -4.45 6.47
CA LEU A 117 -6.06 -3.58 5.29
C LEU A 117 -7.40 -2.85 5.10
N LYS A 118 -8.54 -3.48 5.47
CA LYS A 118 -9.86 -2.85 5.39
C LYS A 118 -10.08 -1.76 6.44
N ASN A 119 -9.48 -1.91 7.62
CA ASN A 119 -9.69 -1.00 8.75
C ASN A 119 -8.64 0.11 8.85
N ALA A 120 -7.49 -0.05 8.16
CA ALA A 120 -6.39 0.90 8.24
C ALA A 120 -6.85 2.35 7.99
N PRO A 121 -6.51 3.30 8.89
CA PRO A 121 -6.97 4.68 8.81
C PRO A 121 -6.26 5.49 7.71
N CYS A 122 -5.16 4.98 7.19
CA CYS A 122 -4.36 5.58 6.12
C CYS A 122 -3.86 4.51 5.15
N PRO A 123 -3.27 4.89 3.99
CA PRO A 123 -2.67 3.93 3.06
C PRO A 123 -1.66 3.01 3.72
N VAL A 124 -1.56 1.75 3.24
CA VAL A 124 -0.65 0.73 3.78
C VAL A 124 0.27 0.23 2.68
N ILE A 125 1.58 0.31 2.86
CA ILE A 125 2.56 -0.41 2.03
C ILE A 125 2.87 -1.74 2.71
N THR A 126 2.69 -2.83 1.97
CA THR A 126 3.12 -4.16 2.39
C THR A 126 4.34 -4.60 1.61
N MET A 127 5.35 -5.16 2.28
CA MET A 127 6.61 -5.61 1.72
C MET A 127 6.88 -7.05 2.12
N ARG A 128 7.07 -7.94 1.15
CA ARG A 128 7.37 -9.37 1.39
C ARG A 128 8.80 -9.74 1.03
N SER A 129 9.40 -9.04 0.08
CA SER A 129 10.79 -9.25 -0.31
C SER A 129 11.75 -8.69 0.73
N VAL A 130 12.89 -9.34 0.86
CA VAL A 130 14.05 -8.83 1.63
C VAL A 130 15.05 -8.10 0.74
N ASP A 131 14.72 -7.96 -0.54
CA ASP A 131 15.54 -7.19 -1.47
C ASP A 131 15.39 -5.70 -1.17
N ASN A 132 16.49 -5.05 -0.86
CA ASN A 132 16.49 -3.63 -0.57
C ASN A 132 16.37 -2.84 -1.88
N ARG A 133 15.17 -2.42 -2.24
CA ARG A 133 14.88 -1.59 -3.40
C ARG A 133 14.79 -0.12 -2.99
N ASN A 134 15.91 0.55 -2.84
CA ASN A 134 15.95 1.97 -2.46
C ASN A 134 15.50 2.93 -3.56
N ILE A 135 15.23 2.43 -4.77
CA ILE A 135 14.87 3.22 -5.94
C ILE A 135 13.54 2.70 -6.49
N CYS A 136 12.59 3.59 -6.69
CA CYS A 136 11.34 3.31 -7.40
C CYS A 136 11.34 4.09 -8.72
N LYS A 137 11.49 3.39 -9.85
CA LYS A 137 11.46 3.97 -11.19
C LYS A 137 10.16 3.72 -11.93
N ASN A 138 9.47 2.63 -11.61
CA ASN A 138 8.25 2.22 -12.29
C ASN A 138 7.17 1.88 -11.26
N ILE A 139 6.09 2.66 -11.27
CA ILE A 139 4.90 2.41 -10.46
C ILE A 139 3.85 1.74 -11.33
N VAL A 140 3.42 0.54 -10.96
CA VAL A 140 2.35 -0.18 -11.64
C VAL A 140 1.01 0.19 -11.03
N MET A 141 0.10 0.68 -11.86
CA MET A 141 -1.24 1.12 -11.47
C MET A 141 -2.30 0.29 -12.17
N PRO A 142 -2.85 -0.76 -11.52
CA PRO A 142 -4.01 -1.48 -12.04
C PRO A 142 -5.24 -0.56 -12.08
N ILE A 143 -5.99 -0.58 -13.19
CA ILE A 143 -7.27 0.13 -13.33
C ILE A 143 -8.35 -0.80 -13.87
N ASP A 144 -9.59 -0.50 -13.54
CA ASP A 144 -10.79 -1.13 -14.09
C ASP A 144 -11.89 -0.08 -14.35
N LEU A 145 -13.09 -0.53 -14.72
CA LEU A 145 -14.23 0.35 -15.02
C LEU A 145 -14.84 1.00 -13.77
N THR A 146 -14.49 0.55 -12.56
CA THR A 146 -15.13 1.08 -11.34
C THR A 146 -14.66 2.51 -11.02
N PRO A 147 -15.54 3.36 -10.49
CA PRO A 147 -15.18 4.72 -10.09
C PRO A 147 -14.07 4.77 -9.04
N GLU A 148 -14.09 3.82 -8.11
CA GLU A 148 -13.14 3.73 -6.99
C GLU A 148 -11.70 3.59 -7.47
N THR A 149 -11.48 2.83 -8.56
CA THR A 149 -10.12 2.62 -9.09
C THR A 149 -9.44 3.92 -9.51
N ARG A 150 -10.21 4.97 -9.79
CA ARG A 150 -9.71 6.29 -10.20
C ARG A 150 -9.34 7.18 -9.00
N GLU A 151 -9.89 6.90 -7.82
CA GLU A 151 -9.61 7.68 -6.60
C GLU A 151 -8.15 7.63 -6.17
N LYS A 152 -7.41 6.56 -6.56
CA LYS A 152 -5.97 6.44 -6.27
C LYS A 152 -5.07 7.27 -7.18
N VAL A 153 -5.55 7.73 -8.35
CA VAL A 153 -4.71 8.39 -9.35
C VAL A 153 -3.93 9.58 -8.78
N PRO A 154 -4.50 10.47 -7.94
CA PRO A 154 -3.75 11.55 -7.32
C PRO A 154 -2.59 11.07 -6.42
N ILE A 155 -2.79 9.97 -5.67
CA ILE A 155 -1.71 9.38 -4.84
C ILE A 155 -0.63 8.77 -5.74
N VAL A 156 -1.01 8.05 -6.79
CA VAL A 156 -0.05 7.45 -7.73
C VAL A 156 0.82 8.54 -8.34
N VAL A 157 0.23 9.65 -8.76
CA VAL A 157 0.97 10.80 -9.31
C VAL A 157 1.89 11.41 -8.26
N GLN A 158 1.40 11.61 -7.03
CA GLN A 158 2.21 12.13 -5.92
C GLN A 158 3.42 11.22 -5.64
N MET A 159 3.22 9.91 -5.57
CA MET A 159 4.30 8.95 -5.38
C MET A 159 5.29 8.97 -6.55
N ALA A 160 4.80 9.04 -7.78
CA ALA A 160 5.64 9.16 -8.96
C ALA A 160 6.51 10.42 -8.94
N GLN A 161 5.95 11.55 -8.52
CA GLN A 161 6.69 12.81 -8.36
C GLN A 161 7.76 12.73 -7.27
N TYR A 162 7.48 12.09 -6.12
CA TYR A 162 8.46 11.90 -5.06
C TYR A 162 9.65 11.05 -5.50
N TYR A 163 9.41 10.00 -6.26
CA TYR A 163 10.46 9.07 -6.69
C TYR A 163 11.09 9.44 -8.05
N GLY A 164 10.50 10.38 -8.80
CA GLY A 164 10.86 10.61 -10.20
C GLY A 164 10.54 9.38 -11.07
N ALA A 165 9.44 8.70 -10.78
CA ALA A 165 9.06 7.43 -11.40
C ALA A 165 8.08 7.59 -12.56
N ASP A 166 8.13 6.66 -13.51
CA ASP A 166 7.12 6.49 -14.55
C ASP A 166 5.92 5.68 -14.04
N ILE A 167 4.74 5.92 -14.58
CA ILE A 167 3.53 5.16 -14.25
C ILE A 167 3.22 4.15 -15.36
N ARG A 168 3.10 2.87 -14.98
CA ARG A 168 2.71 1.74 -15.83
C ARG A 168 1.25 1.38 -15.54
N ILE A 169 0.33 1.89 -16.35
CA ILE A 169 -1.10 1.60 -16.20
C ILE A 169 -1.37 0.21 -16.79
N ILE A 170 -2.04 -0.65 -16.04
CA ILE A 170 -2.49 -1.95 -16.51
C ILE A 170 -4.00 -2.11 -16.28
N SER A 171 -4.71 -2.60 -17.28
CA SER A 171 -6.07 -3.13 -17.13
C SER A 171 -6.10 -4.61 -17.50
N VAL A 172 -6.80 -5.40 -16.70
CA VAL A 172 -7.02 -6.82 -16.98
C VAL A 172 -8.51 -7.03 -17.12
N PHE A 173 -8.93 -7.70 -18.18
CA PHE A 173 -10.35 -7.91 -18.49
C PHE A 173 -10.63 -9.36 -18.89
N ASN A 174 -11.90 -9.77 -18.76
CA ASN A 174 -12.32 -11.10 -19.17
C ASN A 174 -12.21 -11.23 -20.71
N PRO A 175 -11.57 -12.29 -21.23
CA PRO A 175 -11.47 -12.51 -22.68
C PRO A 175 -12.81 -12.50 -23.44
N ASN A 176 -13.91 -12.80 -22.75
CA ASN A 176 -15.27 -12.80 -23.32
C ASN A 176 -15.96 -11.43 -23.27
N ASP A 177 -15.31 -10.40 -22.73
CA ASP A 177 -15.86 -9.04 -22.63
C ASP A 177 -15.32 -8.17 -23.78
N GLU A 178 -15.92 -8.31 -24.96
CA GLU A 178 -15.52 -7.58 -26.17
C GLU A 178 -15.70 -6.05 -26.07
N LYS A 179 -16.49 -5.58 -25.11
CA LYS A 179 -16.82 -4.15 -24.96
C LYS A 179 -15.88 -3.44 -23.98
N TYR A 180 -15.19 -4.18 -23.13
CA TYR A 180 -14.41 -3.64 -22.02
C TYR A 180 -13.42 -2.54 -22.43
N GLU A 181 -12.62 -2.78 -23.47
CA GLU A 181 -11.61 -1.81 -23.91
C GLU A 181 -12.24 -0.50 -24.37
N ASN A 182 -13.36 -0.58 -25.10
CA ASN A 182 -14.08 0.60 -25.58
C ASN A 182 -14.69 1.40 -24.42
N GLU A 183 -15.23 0.72 -23.40
CA GLU A 183 -15.79 1.35 -22.22
C GLU A 183 -14.69 1.97 -21.33
N LEU A 184 -13.52 1.34 -21.25
CA LEU A 184 -12.38 1.85 -20.46
C LEU A 184 -11.69 3.06 -21.14
N LEU A 185 -11.67 3.12 -22.47
CA LEU A 185 -10.86 4.10 -23.22
C LEU A 185 -11.12 5.56 -22.84
N PRO A 186 -12.36 6.05 -22.65
CA PRO A 186 -12.61 7.43 -22.22
C PRO A 186 -11.96 7.75 -20.86
N TYR A 187 -12.07 6.82 -19.89
CA TYR A 187 -11.47 6.99 -18.57
C TYR A 187 -9.95 6.94 -18.61
N LEU A 188 -9.41 6.02 -19.39
CA LEU A 188 -7.98 5.89 -19.59
C LEU A 188 -7.38 7.18 -20.17
N ASN A 189 -8.05 7.78 -21.15
CA ASN A 189 -7.61 9.04 -21.77
C ASN A 189 -7.63 10.20 -20.75
N GLN A 190 -8.66 10.28 -19.90
CA GLN A 190 -8.73 11.28 -18.84
C GLN A 190 -7.60 11.10 -17.81
N ILE A 191 -7.35 9.86 -17.39
CA ILE A 191 -6.26 9.52 -16.43
C ILE A 191 -4.90 9.88 -17.04
N LYS A 192 -4.64 9.49 -18.29
CA LYS A 192 -3.36 9.79 -18.98
C LYS A 192 -3.15 11.30 -19.11
N LYS A 193 -4.20 12.03 -19.48
CA LYS A 193 -4.13 13.50 -19.56
C LYS A 193 -3.78 14.10 -18.20
N TYR A 194 -4.48 13.69 -17.14
CA TYR A 194 -4.20 14.16 -15.78
C TYR A 194 -2.76 13.88 -15.34
N ILE A 195 -2.25 12.67 -15.58
CA ILE A 195 -0.87 12.29 -15.24
C ILE A 195 0.13 13.16 -16.00
N LYS A 196 -0.09 13.35 -17.32
CA LYS A 196 0.76 14.17 -18.18
C LYS A 196 0.75 15.65 -17.75
N ASP A 197 -0.42 16.20 -17.43
CA ASP A 197 -0.56 17.60 -16.96
C ASP A 197 0.16 17.84 -15.62
N LYS A 198 0.46 16.77 -14.87
CA LYS A 198 1.28 16.79 -13.64
C LYS A 198 2.78 16.54 -13.89
N GLY A 199 3.21 16.48 -15.15
CA GLY A 199 4.62 16.30 -15.52
C GLY A 199 5.16 14.88 -15.32
N VAL A 200 4.29 13.87 -15.23
CA VAL A 200 4.68 12.48 -15.03
C VAL A 200 4.47 11.68 -16.33
N ASN A 201 5.43 10.83 -16.69
CA ASN A 201 5.28 9.92 -17.82
C ASN A 201 4.38 8.74 -17.47
N CYS A 202 3.61 8.27 -18.45
CA CYS A 202 2.85 7.04 -18.28
C CYS A 202 2.70 6.25 -19.58
N THR A 203 2.65 4.94 -19.43
CA THR A 203 2.26 3.98 -20.47
C THR A 203 1.04 3.20 -20.03
N ASN A 204 0.34 2.56 -20.96
CA ASN A 204 -0.78 1.68 -20.62
C ASN A 204 -0.74 0.38 -21.42
N LYS A 205 -1.29 -0.68 -20.81
CA LYS A 205 -1.49 -1.99 -21.43
C LYS A 205 -2.80 -2.59 -20.93
N SER A 206 -3.60 -3.11 -21.87
CA SER A 206 -4.77 -3.96 -21.57
C SER A 206 -4.41 -5.42 -21.85
N ILE A 207 -4.81 -6.33 -20.99
CA ILE A 207 -4.50 -7.76 -21.07
C ILE A 207 -5.78 -8.56 -20.80
N ALA A 208 -6.14 -9.43 -21.74
CA ALA A 208 -7.25 -10.37 -21.58
C ALA A 208 -6.79 -11.54 -20.68
N SER A 209 -7.43 -11.73 -19.52
CA SER A 209 -7.13 -12.83 -18.59
C SER A 209 -8.25 -13.02 -17.57
N THR A 210 -8.45 -14.26 -17.13
CA THR A 210 -9.30 -14.60 -15.99
C THR A 210 -8.55 -14.56 -14.65
N ASN A 211 -7.20 -14.58 -14.69
CA ASN A 211 -6.33 -14.59 -13.52
C ASN A 211 -5.77 -13.20 -13.25
N VAL A 212 -6.61 -12.29 -12.77
CA VAL A 212 -6.30 -10.86 -12.69
C VAL A 212 -5.07 -10.55 -11.82
N ALA A 213 -5.01 -11.09 -10.61
CA ALA A 213 -3.91 -10.80 -9.66
C ALA A 213 -2.56 -11.26 -10.21
N GLU A 214 -2.50 -12.50 -10.71
CA GLU A 214 -1.30 -13.08 -11.31
C GLU A 214 -0.86 -12.29 -12.54
N THR A 215 -1.80 -11.92 -13.40
CA THR A 215 -1.51 -11.13 -14.62
C THR A 215 -0.93 -9.76 -14.27
N ILE A 216 -1.44 -9.09 -13.24
CA ILE A 216 -0.89 -7.81 -12.77
C ILE A 216 0.55 -7.99 -12.28
N ILE A 217 0.82 -9.03 -11.48
CA ILE A 217 2.15 -9.29 -10.92
C ILE A 217 3.14 -9.69 -12.02
N GLU A 218 2.72 -10.55 -12.95
CA GLU A 218 3.55 -10.91 -14.10
C GLU A 218 3.90 -9.69 -14.96
N TYR A 219 2.92 -8.83 -15.22
CA TYR A 219 3.16 -7.58 -15.94
C TYR A 219 4.14 -6.69 -15.18
N ALA A 220 3.97 -6.54 -13.87
CA ALA A 220 4.85 -5.74 -13.04
C ALA A 220 6.29 -6.27 -13.08
N ASN A 221 6.48 -7.58 -12.93
CA ASN A 221 7.81 -8.21 -13.01
C ASN A 221 8.46 -8.06 -14.40
N LYS A 222 7.68 -8.20 -15.48
CA LYS A 222 8.19 -8.08 -16.86
C LYS A 222 8.53 -6.65 -17.27
N ASN A 223 8.03 -5.65 -16.54
CA ASN A 223 8.21 -4.23 -16.85
C ASN A 223 8.95 -3.48 -15.73
N ASP A 224 9.81 -4.18 -14.98
CA ASP A 224 10.65 -3.65 -13.91
C ASP A 224 9.85 -2.80 -12.90
N GLY A 225 8.67 -3.28 -12.53
CA GLY A 225 7.81 -2.62 -11.55
C GLY A 225 8.44 -2.64 -10.16
N ASP A 226 8.49 -1.48 -9.52
CA ASP A 226 9.09 -1.32 -8.19
C ASP A 226 8.05 -1.16 -7.08
N LEU A 227 6.84 -0.71 -7.45
CA LEU A 227 5.72 -0.51 -6.54
C LEU A 227 4.41 -0.77 -7.29
N ILE A 228 3.51 -1.55 -6.71
CA ILE A 228 2.14 -1.69 -7.19
C ILE A 228 1.24 -0.82 -6.30
N ILE A 229 0.40 0.05 -6.90
CA ILE A 229 -0.55 0.88 -6.14
C ILE A 229 -1.96 0.48 -6.52
N GLN A 230 -2.69 -0.08 -5.56
CA GLN A 230 -4.05 -0.58 -5.74
C GLN A 230 -5.05 0.05 -4.78
N MET A 231 -6.34 -0.07 -5.13
CA MET A 231 -7.44 0.21 -4.21
C MET A 231 -7.87 -1.07 -3.50
N ASN A 232 -8.15 -0.96 -2.20
CA ASN A 232 -8.91 -1.97 -1.49
C ASN A 232 -10.39 -1.74 -1.79
N LYS A 233 -11.06 -2.73 -2.39
CA LYS A 233 -12.49 -2.59 -2.67
C LYS A 233 -13.33 -3.09 -1.49
N ARG A 234 -14.43 -2.40 -1.22
CA ARG A 234 -15.48 -2.91 -0.35
C ARG A 234 -16.26 -3.98 -1.11
N ASP A 235 -16.52 -5.11 -0.46
CA ASP A 235 -17.32 -6.21 -1.01
C ASP A 235 -18.79 -5.75 -1.15
N LEU A 236 -19.14 -5.05 -2.22
CA LEU A 236 -20.49 -4.50 -2.40
C LEU A 236 -21.21 -4.92 -3.69
N SER A 237 -20.61 -5.70 -4.59
CA SER A 237 -21.33 -6.17 -5.77
C SER A 237 -20.96 -7.58 -6.21
N VAL A 238 -22.00 -8.39 -6.38
CA VAL A 238 -21.95 -9.70 -7.05
C VAL A 238 -21.70 -9.43 -8.53
N GLY A 239 -20.50 -9.79 -9.03
CA GLY A 239 -20.19 -9.70 -10.46
C GLY A 239 -18.94 -8.89 -10.85
N GLU A 240 -18.27 -8.20 -9.93
CA GLU A 240 -17.07 -7.42 -10.24
C GLU A 240 -15.79 -8.26 -10.16
N MET A 241 -14.98 -8.23 -11.22
CA MET A 241 -13.71 -8.97 -11.32
C MET A 241 -12.64 -8.52 -10.29
N PHE A 242 -12.83 -7.37 -9.64
CA PHE A 242 -11.87 -6.74 -8.74
C PHE A 242 -12.44 -6.55 -7.31
N GLY A 243 -12.92 -7.61 -6.69
CA GLY A 243 -13.36 -7.59 -5.28
C GLY A 243 -12.20 -7.51 -4.27
N GLY A 244 -12.53 -7.32 -2.99
CA GLY A 244 -11.53 -7.30 -1.90
C GLY A 244 -10.65 -8.56 -1.83
N ALA A 245 -11.14 -9.69 -2.32
CA ALA A 245 -10.36 -10.92 -2.47
C ALA A 245 -9.19 -10.78 -3.43
N MET A 246 -9.33 -10.01 -4.53
CA MET A 246 -8.26 -9.82 -5.50
C MET A 246 -7.15 -8.90 -4.96
N SER A 247 -7.51 -7.77 -4.33
CA SER A 247 -6.51 -6.89 -3.73
C SER A 247 -5.70 -7.59 -2.64
N LEU A 248 -6.35 -8.45 -1.86
CA LEU A 248 -5.66 -9.30 -0.88
C LEU A 248 -4.72 -10.29 -1.56
N LYS A 249 -5.16 -10.95 -2.63
CA LYS A 249 -4.34 -11.91 -3.37
C LYS A 249 -3.07 -11.26 -3.94
N ILE A 250 -3.14 -10.03 -4.48
CA ILE A 250 -1.95 -9.29 -4.91
C ILE A 250 -0.98 -9.09 -3.73
N VAL A 251 -1.47 -8.69 -2.56
CA VAL A 251 -0.63 -8.55 -1.35
C VAL A 251 0.00 -9.89 -0.93
N GLU A 252 -0.75 -10.99 -1.03
CA GLU A 252 -0.29 -12.31 -0.60
C GLU A 252 0.79 -12.92 -1.50
N ILE A 253 0.75 -12.66 -2.80
CA ILE A 253 1.65 -13.33 -3.75
C ILE A 253 2.71 -12.41 -4.39
N SER A 254 2.61 -11.07 -4.19
CA SER A 254 3.57 -10.13 -4.78
C SER A 254 4.90 -10.12 -4.03
N ASN A 255 6.00 -10.21 -4.77
CA ASN A 255 7.35 -9.90 -4.28
C ASN A 255 7.71 -8.42 -4.44
N ILE A 256 6.87 -7.67 -5.16
CA ILE A 256 6.99 -6.21 -5.31
C ILE A 256 6.19 -5.56 -4.17
N PRO A 257 6.68 -4.48 -3.54
CA PRO A 257 5.90 -3.71 -2.57
C PRO A 257 4.53 -3.32 -3.12
N VAL A 258 3.50 -3.42 -2.27
CA VAL A 258 2.11 -3.08 -2.65
C VAL A 258 1.58 -1.99 -1.74
N LEU A 259 1.27 -0.82 -2.30
CA LEU A 259 0.53 0.22 -1.62
C LEU A 259 -0.97 -0.01 -1.81
N THR A 260 -1.67 -0.28 -0.73
CA THR A 260 -3.12 -0.47 -0.71
C THR A 260 -3.80 0.75 -0.10
N ILE A 261 -4.81 1.28 -0.79
CA ILE A 261 -5.56 2.47 -0.41
C ILE A 261 -7.02 2.09 -0.18
N ASN A 262 -7.59 2.52 0.94
CA ASN A 262 -9.02 2.38 1.18
C ASN A 262 -9.80 3.49 0.47
N PRO A 263 -10.96 3.19 -0.16
CA PRO A 263 -11.83 4.20 -0.74
C PRO A 263 -12.29 5.20 0.33
N MET A 264 -12.42 6.47 -0.05
CA MET A 264 -13.01 7.47 0.83
C MET A 264 -14.47 7.12 1.12
N ILE A 265 -14.89 7.24 2.39
CA ILE A 265 -16.29 7.12 2.76
C ILE A 265 -16.99 8.36 2.20
N ARG A 266 -17.71 8.21 1.08
CA ARG A 266 -18.69 9.22 0.69
C ARG A 266 -19.85 9.10 1.71
N GLN A 267 -19.94 10.01 2.66
CA GLN A 267 -21.19 10.19 3.40
C GLN A 267 -22.26 10.50 2.33
N SER A 268 -23.22 9.58 2.16
CA SER A 268 -24.44 9.89 1.44
C SER A 268 -25.08 11.04 2.21
N ILE A 269 -25.02 12.24 1.65
CA ILE A 269 -25.87 13.33 2.09
C ILE A 269 -27.28 12.87 1.73
N SER A 270 -27.93 12.18 2.66
CA SER A 270 -29.37 12.03 2.61
C SER A 270 -29.93 13.44 2.77
N SER A 271 -30.28 14.05 1.64
CA SER A 271 -31.05 15.26 1.60
C SER A 271 -32.39 15.00 2.32
N SER A 272 -32.43 15.31 3.61
CA SER A 272 -33.70 15.56 4.30
C SER A 272 -34.23 16.88 3.74
N ILE A 273 -34.88 16.78 2.58
CA ILE A 273 -35.83 17.82 2.14
C ILE A 273 -37.15 17.40 2.71
N HIS A 274 -37.56 18.05 3.76
CA HIS A 274 -38.93 18.15 4.19
C HIS A 274 -39.38 19.62 4.07
#